data_496569461d746472bc739b3396ad3d1f
#
_entry.id   496569461d746472bc739b3396ad3d1f
#
_cell.length_a   1.000
_cell.length_b   1.000
_cell.length_c   1.000
_cell.angle_alpha   90.00
_cell.angle_beta   90.00
_cell.angle_gamma   90.00
#
_symmetry.space_group_name_H-M   'P 1'
#
loop_
_entity.id
_entity.type
_entity.pdbx_description
1 polymer ?
#
loop_
_entity_poly.entity_id
_entity_poly.type
_entity_poly.pdbx_seq_one_letter_code
_entity_poly.pdbx_strand_id
1 'polypeptide(L)'
;MIIESSAPTRVDLAGGTIDIWPLYLFHRGASTVNFALSLRARTRIETRDDDRIILESRDRHIQLETTLDRIDELIVDKQLELVSKMVHFFQPQTGLHLVANSEAPAGAGISGSSALAIALIGALNRLVGNRYAETEFIGIAANIETTVIKVPAGIQDYYPAFYGSASCLHLRADGVEREHLAIDEGELDRRFVICYTGEPRLSGINNWDVFKRHIDGDAALFDIFERIRDAAEQMRGALLARDWTAVGEIMRHAYPNRKRLSPNITTPQMDVLVEKAMANGAEAAKVCGAGGGGCIAFLCAEGRKDDVARALSAEAGAEVLSWKVSREGLVVREQ
;
A
#
# COMPACT_ATOMS: atom_id res chain seq x y z
N MET A 1 5.45 -29.20 -8.84
CA MET A 1 4.67 -28.48 -7.81
C MET A 1 4.36 -27.10 -8.32
N ILE A 2 3.12 -26.65 -8.15
CA ILE A 2 2.71 -25.29 -8.49
C ILE A 2 2.21 -24.63 -7.20
N ILE A 3 2.72 -23.43 -6.90
CA ILE A 3 2.27 -22.62 -5.74
C ILE A 3 1.76 -21.29 -6.28
N GLU A 4 0.54 -20.93 -5.91
CA GLU A 4 -0.07 -19.66 -6.24
C GLU A 4 -0.34 -18.87 -4.96
N SER A 5 0.03 -17.61 -4.97
CA SER A 5 -0.19 -16.71 -3.84
C SER A 5 -0.72 -15.38 -4.33
N SER A 6 -1.56 -14.74 -3.52
CA SER A 6 -2.04 -13.39 -3.81
C SER A 6 -2.34 -12.60 -2.55
N ALA A 7 -2.12 -11.29 -2.61
CA ALA A 7 -2.40 -10.37 -1.51
C ALA A 7 -3.05 -9.08 -2.05
N PRO A 8 -4.04 -8.50 -1.35
CA PRO A 8 -4.73 -7.30 -1.77
C PRO A 8 -3.88 -6.04 -1.57
N THR A 9 -4.14 -5.03 -2.37
CA THR A 9 -3.67 -3.66 -2.16
C THR A 9 -4.54 -2.93 -1.13
N ARG A 10 -4.31 -1.64 -0.86
CA ARG A 10 -5.04 -0.89 0.16
C ARG A 10 -5.23 0.60 -0.17
N VAL A 11 -6.22 1.22 0.46
CA VAL A 11 -6.32 2.66 0.66
C VAL A 11 -6.13 2.97 2.14
N ASP A 12 -5.33 3.99 2.45
CA ASP A 12 -5.22 4.57 3.79
C ASP A 12 -6.21 5.74 3.92
N LEU A 13 -7.05 5.75 4.96
CA LEU A 13 -8.00 6.83 5.23
C LEU A 13 -7.42 7.91 6.12
N ALA A 14 -6.58 7.54 7.08
CA ALA A 14 -5.91 8.46 8.00
C ALA A 14 -4.63 7.86 8.58
N GLY A 15 -3.74 8.68 9.09
CA GLY A 15 -2.53 8.27 9.80
C GLY A 15 -1.34 7.91 8.91
N GLY A 16 -1.44 8.02 7.58
CA GLY A 16 -0.30 7.68 6.71
C GLY A 16 0.93 8.57 6.95
N THR A 17 2.12 8.00 6.82
CA THR A 17 3.45 8.55 7.10
C THR A 17 3.88 8.46 8.56
N ILE A 18 2.96 8.56 9.53
CA ILE A 18 3.32 8.42 10.95
C ILE A 18 3.81 7.01 11.27
N ASP A 19 3.43 6.02 10.47
CA ASP A 19 3.75 4.60 10.59
C ASP A 19 5.20 4.23 10.21
N ILE A 20 6.02 5.21 9.82
CA ILE A 20 7.46 5.01 9.57
C ILE A 20 8.19 4.95 10.91
N TRP A 21 8.84 3.81 11.21
CA TRP A 21 9.69 3.71 12.39
C TRP A 21 10.92 4.63 12.28
N PRO A 22 11.29 5.35 13.35
CA PRO A 22 10.73 5.40 14.69
C PRO A 22 9.74 6.58 14.93
N LEU A 23 9.22 7.25 13.92
CA LEU A 23 8.46 8.50 14.03
C LEU A 23 7.29 8.37 15.03
N TYR A 24 6.50 7.31 14.93
CA TYR A 24 5.32 7.10 15.79
C TYR A 24 5.65 6.98 17.29
N LEU A 25 6.89 6.67 17.66
CA LEU A 25 7.31 6.58 19.07
C LEU A 25 7.22 7.95 19.78
N PHE A 26 7.32 9.04 19.02
CA PHE A 26 7.24 10.41 19.54
C PHE A 26 5.82 10.98 19.55
N HIS A 27 4.84 10.23 19.03
CA HIS A 27 3.43 10.64 18.91
C HIS A 27 2.54 9.63 19.63
N ARG A 28 2.36 9.83 20.94
CA ARG A 28 1.60 8.88 21.78
C ARG A 28 0.20 8.65 21.22
N GLY A 29 -0.18 7.38 21.05
CA GLY A 29 -1.47 6.98 20.48
C GLY A 29 -1.50 7.03 18.95
N ALA A 30 -0.32 7.10 18.30
CA ALA A 30 -0.23 7.03 16.85
C ALA A 30 -0.93 5.78 16.30
N SER A 31 -1.71 5.98 15.25
CA SER A 31 -2.42 4.90 14.55
C SER A 31 -2.59 5.22 13.08
N THR A 32 -2.94 4.20 12.28
CA THR A 32 -3.37 4.35 10.90
C THR A 32 -4.68 3.62 10.67
N VAL A 33 -5.52 4.17 9.80
CA VAL A 33 -6.80 3.56 9.40
C VAL A 33 -6.78 3.29 7.91
N ASN A 34 -7.02 2.04 7.53
CA ASN A 34 -6.94 1.60 6.14
C ASN A 34 -7.96 0.50 5.83
N PHE A 35 -8.18 0.22 4.56
CA PHE A 35 -8.95 -0.93 4.10
C PHE A 35 -8.32 -1.56 2.85
N ALA A 36 -8.47 -2.88 2.73
CA ALA A 36 -7.95 -3.65 1.62
C ALA A 36 -8.85 -3.55 0.38
N LEU A 37 -8.21 -3.50 -0.79
CA LEU A 37 -8.87 -3.47 -2.10
C LEU A 37 -8.83 -4.82 -2.78
N SER A 38 -9.83 -5.14 -3.60
CA SER A 38 -9.85 -6.37 -4.41
C SER A 38 -8.80 -6.40 -5.54
N LEU A 39 -8.10 -5.30 -5.78
CA LEU A 39 -6.94 -5.26 -6.67
C LEU A 39 -5.76 -5.97 -6.00
N ARG A 40 -5.29 -7.07 -6.59
CA ARG A 40 -4.32 -7.94 -5.94
C ARG A 40 -2.98 -7.97 -6.66
N ALA A 41 -1.92 -8.14 -5.89
CA ALA A 41 -0.66 -8.65 -6.40
C ALA A 41 -0.68 -10.19 -6.34
N ARG A 42 -0.13 -10.84 -7.36
CA ARG A 42 -0.14 -12.31 -7.52
C ARG A 42 1.27 -12.81 -7.77
N THR A 43 1.55 -13.96 -7.22
CA THR A 43 2.79 -14.72 -7.45
C THR A 43 2.44 -16.16 -7.78
N ARG A 44 3.00 -16.70 -8.84
CA ARG A 44 2.92 -18.12 -9.19
C ARG A 44 4.33 -18.66 -9.29
N ILE A 45 4.61 -19.73 -8.59
CA ILE A 45 5.86 -20.49 -8.66
C ILE A 45 5.56 -21.85 -9.25
N GLU A 46 6.34 -22.27 -10.25
CA GLU A 46 6.39 -23.62 -10.77
C GLU A 46 7.79 -24.16 -10.58
N THR A 47 7.92 -25.30 -9.87
CA THR A 47 9.22 -25.95 -9.67
C THR A 47 9.70 -26.59 -10.96
N ARG A 48 11.02 -26.62 -11.15
CA ARG A 48 11.70 -27.17 -12.31
C ARG A 48 12.60 -28.33 -11.89
N ASP A 49 12.85 -29.24 -12.85
CA ASP A 49 13.75 -30.37 -12.64
C ASP A 49 15.22 -30.01 -12.94
N ASP A 50 15.48 -28.78 -13.45
CA ASP A 50 16.81 -28.22 -13.66
C ASP A 50 17.17 -27.21 -12.55
N ASP A 51 18.35 -26.64 -12.61
CA ASP A 51 18.87 -25.65 -11.63
C ASP A 51 18.53 -24.20 -11.97
N ARG A 52 17.74 -23.95 -13.04
CA ARG A 52 17.42 -22.59 -13.49
C ARG A 52 16.40 -21.90 -12.58
N ILE A 53 16.63 -20.60 -12.34
CA ILE A 53 15.73 -19.67 -11.69
C ILE A 53 15.29 -18.66 -12.75
N ILE A 54 14.01 -18.69 -13.12
CA ILE A 54 13.40 -17.75 -14.06
C ILE A 54 12.45 -16.86 -13.26
N LEU A 55 12.68 -15.54 -13.28
CA LEU A 55 11.85 -14.52 -12.64
C LEU A 55 11.19 -13.68 -13.71
N GLU A 56 9.87 -13.60 -13.68
CA GLU A 56 9.05 -12.83 -14.64
C GLU A 56 8.14 -11.83 -13.92
N SER A 57 8.10 -10.58 -14.37
CA SER A 57 7.07 -9.61 -14.03
C SER A 57 6.22 -9.35 -15.27
N ARG A 58 4.96 -9.83 -15.25
CA ARG A 58 4.06 -9.70 -16.41
C ARG A 58 3.63 -8.27 -16.65
N ASP A 59 3.26 -7.57 -15.60
CA ASP A 59 2.84 -6.17 -15.64
C ASP A 59 3.94 -5.21 -16.11
N ARG A 60 5.21 -5.60 -15.92
CA ARG A 60 6.37 -4.81 -16.36
C ARG A 60 7.04 -5.32 -17.62
N HIS A 61 6.63 -6.48 -18.13
CA HIS A 61 7.24 -7.15 -19.30
C HIS A 61 8.74 -7.39 -19.16
N ILE A 62 9.18 -7.80 -17.96
CA ILE A 62 10.59 -8.05 -17.64
C ILE A 62 10.75 -9.51 -17.25
N GLN A 63 11.80 -10.15 -17.78
CA GLN A 63 12.24 -11.48 -17.39
C GLN A 63 13.72 -11.47 -17.06
N LEU A 64 14.11 -12.18 -16.01
CA LEU A 64 15.48 -12.42 -15.58
C LEU A 64 15.69 -13.94 -15.44
N GLU A 65 16.85 -14.44 -15.84
CA GLU A 65 17.24 -15.84 -15.68
C GLU A 65 18.60 -15.96 -14.99
N THR A 66 18.70 -16.86 -14.04
CA THR A 66 19.94 -17.25 -13.35
C THR A 66 19.86 -18.72 -12.97
N THR A 67 20.80 -19.21 -12.18
CA THR A 67 20.86 -20.60 -11.70
C THR A 67 21.03 -20.65 -10.19
N LEU A 68 20.78 -21.80 -9.56
CA LEU A 68 20.88 -21.97 -8.11
C LEU A 68 22.29 -21.66 -7.58
N ASP A 69 23.34 -22.02 -8.29
CA ASP A 69 24.73 -21.73 -7.93
C ASP A 69 25.10 -20.24 -8.05
N ARG A 70 24.31 -19.45 -8.77
CA ARG A 70 24.48 -18.01 -8.98
C ARG A 70 23.40 -17.17 -8.28
N ILE A 71 22.64 -17.74 -7.36
CA ILE A 71 21.52 -17.07 -6.67
C ILE A 71 21.95 -15.79 -5.95
N ASP A 72 23.21 -15.71 -5.51
CA ASP A 72 23.75 -14.53 -4.83
C ASP A 72 23.85 -13.31 -5.75
N GLU A 73 23.88 -13.50 -7.08
CA GLU A 73 23.86 -12.39 -8.03
C GLU A 73 22.52 -11.63 -8.03
N LEU A 74 21.45 -12.26 -7.57
CA LEU A 74 20.12 -11.63 -7.49
C LEU A 74 20.10 -10.42 -6.54
N ILE A 75 21.01 -10.36 -5.55
CA ILE A 75 21.04 -9.25 -4.58
C ILE A 75 21.37 -7.90 -5.22
N VAL A 76 22.09 -7.90 -6.35
CA VAL A 76 22.51 -6.70 -7.07
C VAL A 76 21.61 -6.39 -8.27
N ASP A 77 20.65 -7.25 -8.58
CA ASP A 77 19.69 -7.00 -9.67
C ASP A 77 18.91 -5.70 -9.44
N LYS A 78 18.68 -4.96 -10.52
CA LYS A 78 17.95 -3.68 -10.53
C LYS A 78 16.66 -3.72 -11.35
N GLN A 79 16.44 -4.76 -12.12
CA GLN A 79 15.29 -4.87 -13.00
C GLN A 79 14.06 -5.39 -12.25
N LEU A 80 14.24 -6.47 -11.45
CA LEU A 80 13.22 -7.10 -10.63
C LEU A 80 13.62 -7.06 -9.14
N GLU A 81 14.17 -5.94 -8.65
CA GLU A 81 14.88 -5.82 -7.39
C GLU A 81 14.13 -6.43 -6.18
N LEU A 82 12.81 -6.22 -6.06
CA LEU A 82 12.02 -6.80 -4.98
C LEU A 82 11.91 -8.33 -5.11
N VAL A 83 11.58 -8.82 -6.30
CA VAL A 83 11.43 -10.26 -6.57
C VAL A 83 12.76 -10.97 -6.36
N SER A 84 13.84 -10.41 -6.92
CA SER A 84 15.20 -10.96 -6.82
C SER A 84 15.69 -11.05 -5.39
N LYS A 85 15.50 -9.99 -4.60
CA LYS A 85 15.87 -9.98 -3.17
C LYS A 85 15.03 -10.93 -2.33
N MET A 86 13.75 -11.11 -2.64
CA MET A 86 12.92 -12.10 -1.97
C MET A 86 13.40 -13.53 -2.28
N VAL A 87 13.67 -13.85 -3.54
CA VAL A 87 14.21 -15.18 -3.92
C VAL A 87 15.57 -15.42 -3.27
N HIS A 88 16.47 -14.42 -3.31
CA HIS A 88 17.76 -14.50 -2.62
C HIS A 88 17.59 -14.73 -1.10
N PHE A 89 16.66 -14.05 -0.44
CA PHE A 89 16.42 -14.23 1.01
C PHE A 89 15.93 -15.63 1.36
N PHE A 90 15.03 -16.19 0.56
CA PHE A 90 14.45 -17.51 0.83
C PHE A 90 15.39 -18.68 0.46
N GLN A 91 16.38 -18.47 -0.42
CA GLN A 91 17.35 -19.49 -0.82
C GLN A 91 16.69 -20.83 -1.21
N PRO A 92 15.84 -20.89 -2.25
CA PRO A 92 15.22 -22.13 -2.70
C PRO A 92 16.30 -23.13 -3.12
N GLN A 93 16.03 -24.42 -2.91
CA GLN A 93 16.96 -25.51 -3.21
C GLN A 93 16.56 -26.27 -4.49
N THR A 94 15.61 -25.76 -5.26
CA THR A 94 15.14 -26.32 -6.53
C THR A 94 15.00 -25.20 -7.55
N GLY A 95 15.24 -25.54 -8.81
CA GLY A 95 14.95 -24.62 -9.91
C GLY A 95 13.47 -24.22 -9.93
N LEU A 96 13.19 -23.02 -10.40
CA LEU A 96 11.83 -22.48 -10.39
C LEU A 96 11.59 -21.50 -11.54
N HIS A 97 10.32 -21.41 -11.94
CA HIS A 97 9.80 -20.29 -12.72
C HIS A 97 8.81 -19.51 -11.82
N LEU A 98 9.19 -18.29 -11.43
CA LEU A 98 8.38 -17.39 -10.63
C LEU A 98 7.81 -16.30 -11.52
N VAL A 99 6.48 -16.20 -11.53
CA VAL A 99 5.74 -15.16 -12.26
C VAL A 99 5.07 -14.24 -11.25
N ALA A 100 5.43 -12.96 -11.27
CA ALA A 100 4.81 -11.89 -10.51
C ALA A 100 3.88 -11.06 -11.42
N ASN A 101 2.77 -10.58 -10.87
CA ASN A 101 1.85 -9.67 -11.56
C ASN A 101 1.12 -8.78 -10.56
N SER A 102 0.91 -7.52 -10.88
CA SER A 102 0.09 -6.59 -10.10
C SER A 102 -1.13 -6.13 -10.91
N GLU A 103 -2.31 -6.17 -10.28
CA GLU A 103 -3.53 -5.59 -10.85
C GLU A 103 -3.62 -4.06 -10.62
N ALA A 104 -2.80 -3.54 -9.70
CA ALA A 104 -2.68 -2.11 -9.46
C ALA A 104 -1.73 -1.48 -10.50
N PRO A 105 -2.06 -0.29 -11.04
CA PRO A 105 -1.13 0.43 -11.91
C PRO A 105 0.21 0.68 -11.22
N ALA A 106 1.30 0.62 -11.98
CA ALA A 106 2.63 0.89 -11.44
C ALA A 106 2.69 2.30 -10.85
N GLY A 107 3.23 2.43 -9.64
CA GLY A 107 3.30 3.71 -8.96
C GLY A 107 1.95 4.29 -8.49
N ALA A 108 0.88 3.49 -8.46
CA ALA A 108 -0.47 3.94 -8.08
C ALA A 108 -0.60 4.44 -6.62
N GLY A 109 0.34 4.14 -5.74
CA GLY A 109 0.27 4.61 -4.35
C GLY A 109 -0.70 3.85 -3.46
N ILE A 110 -1.26 2.75 -3.94
CA ILE A 110 -2.19 1.88 -3.21
C ILE A 110 -1.50 0.60 -2.72
N SER A 111 -0.21 0.68 -2.36
CA SER A 111 0.66 -0.39 -1.82
C SER A 111 0.81 -1.65 -2.70
N GLY A 112 0.88 -1.48 -4.02
CA GLY A 112 1.12 -2.61 -4.94
C GLY A 112 2.42 -3.38 -4.65
N SER A 113 3.51 -2.68 -4.32
CA SER A 113 4.81 -3.28 -3.96
C SER A 113 4.72 -4.10 -2.68
N SER A 114 4.09 -3.55 -1.62
CA SER A 114 3.95 -4.24 -0.33
C SER A 114 3.00 -5.44 -0.43
N ALA A 115 1.93 -5.34 -1.25
CA ALA A 115 1.07 -6.47 -1.57
C ALA A 115 1.84 -7.56 -2.31
N LEU A 116 2.70 -7.18 -3.28
CA LEU A 116 3.57 -8.12 -3.97
C LEU A 116 4.57 -8.77 -3.00
N ALA A 117 5.17 -8.00 -2.08
CA ALA A 117 6.07 -8.54 -1.07
C ALA A 117 5.40 -9.64 -0.23
N ILE A 118 4.18 -9.40 0.26
CA ILE A 118 3.41 -10.38 1.03
C ILE A 118 3.06 -11.61 0.19
N ALA A 119 2.64 -11.43 -1.08
CA ALA A 119 2.35 -12.54 -1.97
C ALA A 119 3.61 -13.39 -2.28
N LEU A 120 4.77 -12.74 -2.51
CA LEU A 120 6.05 -13.41 -2.71
C LEU A 120 6.45 -14.23 -1.48
N ILE A 121 6.34 -13.66 -0.28
CA ILE A 121 6.66 -14.35 0.97
C ILE A 121 5.76 -15.58 1.14
N GLY A 122 4.45 -15.45 0.91
CA GLY A 122 3.52 -16.57 1.00
C GLY A 122 3.91 -17.74 0.09
N ALA A 123 4.22 -17.44 -1.18
CA ALA A 123 4.62 -18.47 -2.14
C ALA A 123 6.01 -19.07 -1.84
N LEU A 124 7.00 -18.23 -1.58
CA LEU A 124 8.38 -18.66 -1.32
C LEU A 124 8.50 -19.42 0.01
N ASN A 125 7.81 -18.95 1.07
CA ASN A 125 7.80 -19.66 2.34
C ASN A 125 7.19 -21.08 2.19
N ARG A 126 6.11 -21.20 1.42
CA ARG A 126 5.51 -22.49 1.09
C ARG A 126 6.50 -23.40 0.33
N LEU A 127 7.21 -22.85 -0.66
CA LEU A 127 8.22 -23.56 -1.45
C LEU A 127 9.35 -24.14 -0.59
N VAL A 128 9.82 -23.38 0.42
CA VAL A 128 10.93 -23.79 1.30
C VAL A 128 10.46 -24.54 2.56
N GLY A 129 9.22 -25.06 2.58
CA GLY A 129 8.69 -25.90 3.65
C GLY A 129 8.22 -25.12 4.89
N ASN A 130 7.71 -23.89 4.72
CA ASN A 130 7.19 -23.02 5.80
C ASN A 130 8.26 -22.73 6.86
N ARG A 131 9.44 -22.27 6.42
CA ARG A 131 10.60 -21.99 7.28
C ARG A 131 10.31 -20.89 8.32
N TYR A 132 9.47 -19.89 7.94
CA TYR A 132 9.12 -18.75 8.78
C TYR A 132 7.67 -18.83 9.24
N ALA A 133 7.40 -18.40 10.47
CA ALA A 133 6.02 -18.26 10.97
C ALA A 133 5.31 -17.09 10.29
N GLU A 134 3.99 -17.16 10.13
CA GLU A 134 3.19 -16.08 9.52
C GLU A 134 3.35 -14.74 10.25
N THR A 135 3.60 -14.76 11.55
CA THR A 135 3.85 -13.56 12.37
C THR A 135 5.13 -12.82 11.98
N GLU A 136 6.06 -13.46 11.24
CA GLU A 136 7.29 -12.86 10.77
C GLU A 136 7.14 -12.20 9.39
N PHE A 137 6.07 -12.52 8.62
CA PHE A 137 5.93 -12.10 7.23
C PHE A 137 5.95 -10.59 7.04
N ILE A 138 5.24 -9.84 7.87
CA ILE A 138 5.20 -8.38 7.80
C ILE A 138 6.59 -7.77 8.07
N GLY A 139 7.30 -8.30 9.07
CA GLY A 139 8.66 -7.86 9.39
C GLY A 139 9.65 -8.16 8.26
N ILE A 140 9.58 -9.36 7.66
CA ILE A 140 10.42 -9.75 6.52
C ILE A 140 10.12 -8.83 5.32
N ALA A 141 8.83 -8.61 4.99
CA ALA A 141 8.42 -7.75 3.88
C ALA A 141 8.97 -6.32 4.05
N ALA A 142 8.75 -5.70 5.23
CA ALA A 142 9.18 -4.34 5.51
C ALA A 142 10.71 -4.18 5.43
N ASN A 143 11.46 -5.14 5.97
CA ASN A 143 12.91 -5.12 5.95
C ASN A 143 13.48 -5.25 4.53
N ILE A 144 12.95 -6.18 3.72
CA ILE A 144 13.42 -6.36 2.35
C ILE A 144 13.02 -5.16 1.48
N GLU A 145 11.77 -4.68 1.57
CA GLU A 145 11.31 -3.52 0.79
C GLU A 145 12.12 -2.25 1.13
N THR A 146 12.49 -2.04 2.41
CA THR A 146 13.39 -0.95 2.82
C THR A 146 14.70 -0.97 2.04
N THR A 147 15.27 -2.16 1.76
CA THR A 147 16.51 -2.27 0.97
C THR A 147 16.31 -1.95 -0.52
N VAL A 148 15.07 -2.07 -1.03
CA VAL A 148 14.69 -1.73 -2.41
C VAL A 148 14.47 -0.23 -2.55
N ILE A 149 13.64 0.35 -1.67
CA ILE A 149 13.32 1.79 -1.74
C ILE A 149 14.41 2.68 -1.13
N LYS A 150 15.35 2.10 -0.36
CA LYS A 150 16.51 2.75 0.28
C LYS A 150 16.15 3.87 1.27
N VAL A 151 14.95 3.80 1.81
CA VAL A 151 14.43 4.70 2.85
C VAL A 151 13.57 3.87 3.80
N PRO A 152 13.34 4.29 5.05
CA PRO A 152 12.45 3.57 5.95
C PRO A 152 11.05 3.40 5.34
N ALA A 153 10.56 2.16 5.33
CA ALA A 153 9.22 1.83 4.87
C ALA A 153 8.19 2.08 5.98
N GLY A 154 6.99 2.59 5.62
CA GLY A 154 5.85 2.58 6.51
C GLY A 154 5.33 1.15 6.72
N ILE A 155 4.88 0.83 7.93
CA ILE A 155 4.47 -0.53 8.27
C ILE A 155 3.01 -0.82 7.85
N GLN A 156 2.18 0.19 7.68
CA GLN A 156 0.74 0.05 7.48
C GLN A 156 0.36 -0.74 6.22
N ASP A 157 1.21 -0.72 5.20
CA ASP A 157 0.92 -1.24 3.87
C ASP A 157 0.81 -2.77 3.84
N TYR A 158 1.53 -3.44 4.71
CA TYR A 158 1.60 -4.90 4.77
C TYR A 158 0.41 -5.54 5.49
N TYR A 159 -0.23 -4.82 6.44
CA TYR A 159 -1.34 -5.37 7.23
C TYR A 159 -2.59 -5.65 6.38
N PRO A 160 -3.10 -4.73 5.56
CA PRO A 160 -4.21 -5.05 4.66
C PRO A 160 -3.85 -6.13 3.64
N ALA A 161 -2.61 -6.17 3.18
CA ALA A 161 -2.13 -7.23 2.28
C ALA A 161 -2.15 -8.60 2.94
N PHE A 162 -1.82 -8.68 4.24
CA PHE A 162 -1.78 -9.93 4.98
C PHE A 162 -3.15 -10.34 5.54
N TYR A 163 -3.94 -9.39 6.06
CA TYR A 163 -5.19 -9.69 6.78
C TYR A 163 -6.48 -9.40 6.00
N GLY A 164 -6.45 -8.53 5.00
CA GLY A 164 -7.66 -8.03 4.35
C GLY A 164 -8.49 -7.09 5.22
N SER A 165 -9.72 -6.79 4.78
CA SER A 165 -10.73 -5.99 5.47
C SER A 165 -10.30 -4.56 5.81
N ALA A 166 -11.09 -3.88 6.66
CA ALA A 166 -10.75 -2.57 7.22
C ALA A 166 -10.08 -2.75 8.59
N SER A 167 -9.06 -1.94 8.86
CA SER A 167 -8.30 -2.03 10.11
C SER A 167 -7.87 -0.66 10.63
N CYS A 168 -7.77 -0.56 11.95
CA CYS A 168 -6.96 0.43 12.63
C CYS A 168 -5.69 -0.25 13.14
N LEU A 169 -4.53 0.32 12.87
CA LEU A 169 -3.24 -0.17 13.34
C LEU A 169 -2.74 0.75 14.43
N HIS A 170 -2.69 0.27 15.66
CA HIS A 170 -2.15 1.00 16.81
C HIS A 170 -0.65 0.79 16.85
N LEU A 171 0.09 1.89 16.67
CA LEU A 171 1.55 1.89 16.57
C LEU A 171 2.16 2.08 17.96
N ARG A 172 2.80 1.05 18.49
CA ARG A 172 3.37 1.03 19.84
C ARG A 172 4.86 0.74 19.82
N ALA A 173 5.54 1.01 20.92
CA ALA A 173 6.97 0.77 21.06
C ALA A 173 7.35 -0.73 21.01
N ASP A 174 6.44 -1.59 21.44
CA ASP A 174 6.59 -3.05 21.49
C ASP A 174 6.05 -3.76 20.24
N GLY A 175 5.48 -3.02 19.29
CA GLY A 175 4.96 -3.56 18.03
C GLY A 175 3.72 -2.84 17.53
N VAL A 176 3.07 -3.45 16.55
CA VAL A 176 1.83 -2.93 15.95
C VAL A 176 0.69 -3.85 16.32
N GLU A 177 -0.33 -3.29 16.98
CA GLU A 177 -1.57 -4.01 17.28
C GLU A 177 -2.62 -3.71 16.21
N ARG A 178 -3.11 -4.75 15.54
CA ARG A 178 -4.17 -4.61 14.56
C ARG A 178 -5.54 -4.75 15.21
N GLU A 179 -6.37 -3.72 15.08
CA GLU A 179 -7.79 -3.77 15.36
C GLU A 179 -8.55 -3.97 14.05
N HIS A 180 -9.32 -5.06 13.93
CA HIS A 180 -10.28 -5.21 12.84
C HIS A 180 -11.46 -4.28 13.08
N LEU A 181 -11.74 -3.38 12.14
CA LEU A 181 -12.87 -2.47 12.25
C LEU A 181 -14.16 -3.17 11.78
N ALA A 182 -15.06 -3.41 12.72
CA ALA A 182 -16.37 -4.02 12.46
C ALA A 182 -17.34 -3.01 11.83
N ILE A 183 -17.06 -2.59 10.60
CA ILE A 183 -17.85 -1.61 9.84
C ILE A 183 -18.60 -2.28 8.69
N ASP A 184 -19.61 -1.60 8.13
CA ASP A 184 -20.23 -2.05 6.87
C ASP A 184 -19.28 -1.72 5.70
N GLU A 185 -18.49 -2.71 5.29
CA GLU A 185 -17.55 -2.57 4.17
C GLU A 185 -18.27 -2.24 2.84
N GLY A 186 -19.54 -2.60 2.69
CA GLY A 186 -20.35 -2.21 1.55
C GLY A 186 -20.60 -0.70 1.48
N GLU A 187 -20.56 0.02 2.60
CA GLU A 187 -20.59 1.49 2.58
C GLU A 187 -19.31 2.07 1.99
N LEU A 188 -18.15 1.51 2.26
CA LEU A 188 -16.91 1.92 1.59
C LEU A 188 -17.03 1.75 0.07
N ASP A 189 -17.54 0.59 -0.37
CA ASP A 189 -17.78 0.32 -1.80
C ASP A 189 -18.75 1.33 -2.42
N ARG A 190 -19.80 1.74 -1.71
CA ARG A 190 -20.82 2.68 -2.20
C ARG A 190 -20.36 4.13 -2.22
N ARG A 191 -19.45 4.51 -1.30
CA ARG A 191 -19.09 5.91 -1.08
C ARG A 191 -17.75 6.33 -1.65
N PHE A 192 -16.85 5.41 -1.93
CA PHE A 192 -15.50 5.78 -2.39
C PHE A 192 -15.32 5.57 -3.90
N VAL A 193 -14.70 6.54 -4.55
CA VAL A 193 -14.08 6.44 -5.87
C VAL A 193 -12.57 6.50 -5.70
N ILE A 194 -11.85 5.58 -6.34
CA ILE A 194 -10.39 5.60 -6.40
C ILE A 194 -10.00 5.87 -7.83
N CYS A 195 -9.28 6.97 -8.05
CA CYS A 195 -8.85 7.41 -9.37
C CYS A 195 -7.33 7.45 -9.44
N TYR A 196 -6.76 6.73 -10.40
CA TYR A 196 -5.37 6.86 -10.78
C TYR A 196 -5.20 8.06 -11.69
N THR A 197 -4.20 8.90 -11.42
CA THR A 197 -3.97 10.17 -12.13
C THR A 197 -3.36 10.00 -13.52
N GLY A 198 -2.93 8.79 -13.89
CA GLY A 198 -2.13 8.53 -15.09
C GLY A 198 -0.62 8.79 -14.90
N GLU A 199 -0.23 9.42 -13.80
CA GLU A 199 1.15 9.73 -13.46
C GLU A 199 1.65 8.81 -12.34
N PRO A 200 2.66 7.95 -12.58
CA PRO A 200 3.23 7.13 -11.52
C PRO A 200 3.99 8.00 -10.51
N ARG A 201 3.77 7.74 -9.22
CA ARG A 201 4.55 8.40 -8.18
C ARG A 201 5.97 7.84 -8.08
N LEU A 202 6.93 8.68 -7.67
CA LEU A 202 8.25 8.25 -7.26
C LEU A 202 8.22 7.96 -5.74
N SER A 203 8.24 6.69 -5.37
CA SER A 203 8.26 6.25 -3.96
C SER A 203 9.53 6.71 -3.26
N GLY A 204 9.43 7.14 -2.02
CA GLY A 204 10.56 7.32 -1.11
C GLY A 204 11.11 8.74 -0.99
N ILE A 205 11.13 9.57 -2.02
CA ILE A 205 11.76 10.92 -1.96
C ILE A 205 11.08 11.79 -0.89
N ASN A 206 9.76 11.89 -0.92
CA ASN A 206 9.02 12.69 0.07
C ASN A 206 9.13 12.14 1.49
N ASN A 207 9.14 10.81 1.64
CA ASN A 207 9.23 10.16 2.95
C ASN A 207 10.59 10.39 3.61
N TRP A 208 11.69 10.37 2.85
CA TRP A 208 13.02 10.61 3.41
C TRP A 208 13.18 12.04 3.95
N ASP A 209 12.76 13.04 3.20
CA ASP A 209 12.82 14.43 3.63
C ASP A 209 11.98 14.67 4.89
N VAL A 210 10.75 14.16 4.92
CA VAL A 210 9.86 14.24 6.08
C VAL A 210 10.47 13.53 7.28
N PHE A 211 10.99 12.32 7.10
CA PHE A 211 11.68 11.57 8.14
C PHE A 211 12.86 12.35 8.72
N LYS A 212 13.74 12.85 7.86
CA LYS A 212 14.94 13.58 8.26
C LYS A 212 14.60 14.86 9.03
N ARG A 213 13.66 15.66 8.54
CA ARG A 213 13.20 16.88 9.21
C ARG A 213 12.61 16.60 10.58
N HIS A 214 11.82 15.52 10.72
CA HIS A 214 11.26 15.14 12.02
C HIS A 214 12.37 14.78 13.02
N ILE A 215 13.35 13.97 12.61
CA ILE A 215 14.50 13.57 13.47
C ILE A 215 15.37 14.78 13.83
N ASP A 216 15.52 15.74 12.92
CA ASP A 216 16.26 16.98 13.17
C ASP A 216 15.51 17.98 14.07
N GLY A 217 14.28 17.68 14.50
CA GLY A 217 13.52 18.47 15.46
C GLY A 217 12.74 19.64 14.86
N ASP A 218 12.26 19.53 13.59
CA ASP A 218 11.36 20.52 12.98
C ASP A 218 10.03 20.56 13.74
N ALA A 219 9.86 21.59 14.60
CA ALA A 219 8.68 21.74 15.46
C ALA A 219 7.38 21.90 14.66
N ALA A 220 7.42 22.60 13.51
CA ALA A 220 6.23 22.76 12.68
C ALA A 220 5.80 21.43 12.05
N LEU A 221 6.77 20.59 11.69
CA LEU A 221 6.51 19.26 11.20
C LEU A 221 5.96 18.36 12.31
N PHE A 222 6.51 18.45 13.52
CA PHE A 222 6.02 17.72 14.69
C PHE A 222 4.54 18.02 14.95
N ASP A 223 4.12 19.29 14.91
CA ASP A 223 2.71 19.69 15.04
C ASP A 223 1.81 19.11 13.94
N ILE A 224 2.34 18.93 12.71
CA ILE A 224 1.60 18.27 11.62
C ILE A 224 1.38 16.80 11.96
N PHE A 225 2.39 16.12 12.51
CA PHE A 225 2.26 14.71 12.91
C PHE A 225 1.27 14.52 14.06
N GLU A 226 1.21 15.43 15.02
CA GLU A 226 0.18 15.42 16.06
C GLU A 226 -1.24 15.47 15.46
N ARG A 227 -1.46 16.34 14.47
CA ARG A 227 -2.75 16.42 13.75
C ARG A 227 -3.04 15.17 12.93
N ILE A 228 -2.02 14.53 12.33
CA ILE A 228 -2.16 13.26 11.61
C ILE A 228 -2.59 12.16 12.57
N ARG A 229 -1.99 12.08 13.77
CA ARG A 229 -2.38 11.16 14.84
C ARG A 229 -3.84 11.37 15.25
N ASP A 230 -4.22 12.62 15.56
CA ASP A 230 -5.57 12.97 15.99
C ASP A 230 -6.62 12.63 14.92
N ALA A 231 -6.30 12.89 13.64
CA ALA A 231 -7.16 12.53 12.53
C ALA A 231 -7.36 11.03 12.40
N ALA A 232 -6.35 10.21 12.72
CA ALA A 232 -6.47 8.76 12.67
C ALA A 232 -7.41 8.22 13.76
N GLU A 233 -7.30 8.71 15.00
CA GLU A 233 -8.20 8.30 16.08
C GLU A 233 -9.63 8.77 15.84
N GLN A 234 -9.82 10.02 15.36
CA GLN A 234 -11.14 10.53 14.99
C GLN A 234 -11.75 9.71 13.84
N MET A 235 -10.97 9.35 12.83
CA MET A 235 -11.41 8.51 11.71
C MET A 235 -11.89 7.15 12.18
N ARG A 236 -11.12 6.51 13.07
CA ARG A 236 -11.51 5.25 13.69
C ARG A 236 -12.87 5.38 14.40
N GLY A 237 -13.04 6.39 15.25
CA GLY A 237 -14.29 6.67 15.98
C GLY A 237 -15.47 6.90 15.02
N ALA A 238 -15.29 7.74 14.01
CA ALA A 238 -16.34 8.07 13.03
C ALA A 238 -16.79 6.84 12.23
N LEU A 239 -15.85 5.99 11.78
CA LEU A 239 -16.17 4.75 11.06
C LEU A 239 -16.95 3.76 11.93
N LEU A 240 -16.55 3.56 13.19
CA LEU A 240 -17.26 2.68 14.12
C LEU A 240 -18.66 3.20 14.46
N ALA A 241 -18.81 4.53 14.56
CA ALA A 241 -20.10 5.20 14.75
C ALA A 241 -20.95 5.26 13.47
N ARG A 242 -20.41 4.89 12.31
CA ARG A 242 -21.04 5.03 10.97
C ARG A 242 -21.40 6.48 10.64
N ASP A 243 -20.65 7.42 11.18
CA ASP A 243 -20.83 8.88 10.94
C ASP A 243 -20.04 9.32 9.71
N TRP A 244 -20.66 9.17 8.55
CA TRP A 244 -20.04 9.53 7.26
C TRP A 244 -19.83 11.03 7.09
N THR A 245 -20.62 11.85 7.79
CA THR A 245 -20.40 13.31 7.82
C THR A 245 -19.08 13.62 8.50
N ALA A 246 -18.84 13.03 9.68
CA ALA A 246 -17.58 13.17 10.40
C ALA A 246 -16.39 12.60 9.58
N VAL A 247 -16.55 11.44 8.90
CA VAL A 247 -15.51 10.89 8.00
C VAL A 247 -15.12 11.94 6.95
N GLY A 248 -16.10 12.56 6.27
CA GLY A 248 -15.84 13.61 5.28
C GLY A 248 -15.15 14.83 5.86
N GLU A 249 -15.57 15.30 7.04
CA GLU A 249 -14.94 16.44 7.74
C GLU A 249 -13.48 16.14 8.11
N ILE A 250 -13.21 14.97 8.66
CA ILE A 250 -11.84 14.55 9.01
C ILE A 250 -10.95 14.51 7.78
N MET A 251 -11.43 13.92 6.66
CA MET A 251 -10.67 13.89 5.41
C MET A 251 -10.38 15.30 4.88
N ARG A 252 -11.38 16.21 4.89
CA ARG A 252 -11.22 17.62 4.47
C ARG A 252 -10.17 18.35 5.30
N HIS A 253 -10.17 18.15 6.64
CA HIS A 253 -9.21 18.78 7.53
C HIS A 253 -7.80 18.15 7.43
N ALA A 254 -7.71 16.85 7.15
CA ALA A 254 -6.44 16.15 6.98
C ALA A 254 -5.72 16.50 5.68
N TYR A 255 -6.45 16.79 4.59
CA TYR A 255 -5.89 17.05 3.27
C TYR A 255 -4.89 18.23 3.23
N PRO A 256 -5.21 19.44 3.78
CA PRO A 256 -4.24 20.54 3.85
C PRO A 256 -3.02 20.22 4.71
N ASN A 257 -3.18 19.50 5.82
CA ASN A 257 -2.06 19.07 6.65
C ASN A 257 -1.12 18.14 5.87
N ARG A 258 -1.70 17.22 5.09
CA ARG A 258 -0.93 16.33 4.21
C ARG A 258 -0.12 17.12 3.17
N LYS A 259 -0.70 18.12 2.52
CA LYS A 259 0.01 19.01 1.56
C LYS A 259 1.18 19.77 2.21
N ARG A 260 1.13 20.06 3.50
CA ARG A 260 2.20 20.74 4.25
C ARG A 260 3.41 19.86 4.56
N LEU A 261 3.27 18.53 4.51
CA LEU A 261 4.41 17.61 4.75
C LEU A 261 5.53 17.84 3.72
N SER A 262 5.16 17.99 2.45
CA SER A 262 6.09 18.25 1.35
C SER A 262 5.37 19.00 0.23
N PRO A 263 6.05 19.94 -0.48
CA PRO A 263 5.45 20.65 -1.61
C PRO A 263 5.05 19.74 -2.76
N ASN A 264 5.61 18.52 -2.83
CA ASN A 264 5.40 17.57 -3.92
C ASN A 264 4.32 16.52 -3.60
N ILE A 265 3.47 16.73 -2.60
CA ILE A 265 2.38 15.79 -2.25
C ILE A 265 1.30 15.76 -3.34
N THR A 266 0.99 16.90 -3.96
CA THR A 266 0.04 16.99 -5.07
C THR A 266 0.73 17.43 -6.34
N THR A 267 0.17 17.04 -7.50
CA THR A 267 0.54 17.54 -8.82
C THR A 267 -0.57 18.41 -9.39
N PRO A 268 -0.31 19.25 -10.43
CA PRO A 268 -1.38 20.01 -11.09
C PRO A 268 -2.53 19.11 -11.57
N GLN A 269 -2.24 17.91 -12.08
CA GLN A 269 -3.25 16.95 -12.48
C GLN A 269 -4.12 16.49 -11.30
N MET A 270 -3.51 16.24 -10.14
CA MET A 270 -4.25 15.91 -8.92
C MET A 270 -5.19 17.03 -8.48
N ASP A 271 -4.74 18.28 -8.52
CA ASP A 271 -5.58 19.42 -8.13
C ASP A 271 -6.77 19.58 -9.09
N VAL A 272 -6.60 19.41 -10.42
CA VAL A 272 -7.70 19.37 -11.42
C VAL A 272 -8.70 18.27 -11.10
N LEU A 273 -8.22 17.04 -10.81
CA LEU A 273 -9.11 15.92 -10.49
C LEU A 273 -9.90 16.15 -9.19
N VAL A 274 -9.26 16.77 -8.17
CA VAL A 274 -9.95 17.13 -6.93
C VAL A 274 -11.04 18.15 -7.17
N GLU A 275 -10.76 19.26 -7.89
CA GLU A 275 -11.77 20.27 -8.22
C GLU A 275 -12.95 19.65 -8.99
N LYS A 276 -12.66 18.82 -9.98
CA LYS A 276 -13.69 18.16 -10.77
C LYS A 276 -14.53 17.18 -9.96
N ALA A 277 -13.92 16.37 -9.10
CA ALA A 277 -14.65 15.46 -8.22
C ALA A 277 -15.58 16.22 -7.26
N MET A 278 -15.06 17.29 -6.61
CA MET A 278 -15.85 18.11 -5.69
C MET A 278 -17.04 18.78 -6.39
N ALA A 279 -16.88 19.28 -7.63
CA ALA A 279 -17.96 19.87 -8.42
C ALA A 279 -19.05 18.86 -8.82
N ASN A 280 -18.75 17.55 -8.77
CA ASN A 280 -19.67 16.48 -9.18
C ASN A 280 -20.18 15.61 -8.02
N GLY A 281 -19.94 16.01 -6.76
CA GLY A 281 -20.53 15.37 -5.59
C GLY A 281 -19.58 14.58 -4.72
N ALA A 282 -18.26 14.73 -4.90
CA ALA A 282 -17.33 14.32 -3.86
C ALA A 282 -17.39 15.30 -2.67
N GLU A 283 -17.29 14.78 -1.46
CA GLU A 283 -17.28 15.56 -0.20
C GLU A 283 -15.87 15.77 0.33
N ALA A 284 -14.95 14.85 0.02
CA ALA A 284 -13.58 14.91 0.44
C ALA A 284 -12.66 14.12 -0.49
N ALA A 285 -11.37 14.45 -0.46
CA ALA A 285 -10.33 13.78 -1.23
C ALA A 285 -9.14 13.43 -0.34
N LYS A 286 -8.42 12.36 -0.68
CA LYS A 286 -7.18 11.95 -0.03
C LYS A 286 -6.20 11.38 -1.05
N VAL A 287 -5.00 11.94 -1.09
CA VAL A 287 -3.90 11.37 -1.86
C VAL A 287 -3.43 10.06 -1.22
N CYS A 288 -3.36 9.00 -2.00
CA CYS A 288 -2.91 7.69 -1.56
C CYS A 288 -1.38 7.60 -1.50
N GLY A 289 -0.87 6.96 -0.45
CA GLY A 289 0.57 6.74 -0.26
C GLY A 289 1.37 8.05 -0.09
N ALA A 290 2.62 8.12 -0.57
CA ALA A 290 3.52 9.25 -0.37
C ALA A 290 3.16 10.52 -1.18
N GLY A 291 2.24 10.44 -2.12
CA GLY A 291 1.88 11.56 -3.01
C GLY A 291 2.85 11.76 -4.17
N GLY A 292 2.69 12.86 -4.91
CA GLY A 292 3.51 13.16 -6.09
C GLY A 292 3.09 12.37 -7.34
N GLY A 293 1.81 12.03 -7.46
CA GLY A 293 1.22 11.15 -8.46
C GLY A 293 0.50 9.96 -7.82
N GLY A 294 0.12 8.98 -8.61
CA GLY A 294 -0.61 7.79 -8.16
C GLY A 294 -2.11 8.02 -8.02
N CYS A 295 -2.75 7.44 -7.02
CA CYS A 295 -4.20 7.51 -6.82
C CYS A 295 -4.63 8.59 -5.84
N ILE A 296 -5.86 9.03 -6.05
CA ILE A 296 -6.65 9.82 -5.09
C ILE A 296 -7.89 9.02 -4.73
N ALA A 297 -8.19 8.90 -3.45
CA ALA A 297 -9.44 8.38 -2.94
C ALA A 297 -10.41 9.53 -2.67
N PHE A 298 -11.61 9.45 -3.21
CA PHE A 298 -12.67 10.44 -3.05
C PHE A 298 -13.82 9.84 -2.25
N LEU A 299 -14.20 10.48 -1.17
CA LEU A 299 -15.48 10.22 -0.50
C LEU A 299 -16.57 10.98 -1.23
N CYS A 300 -17.61 10.29 -1.66
CA CYS A 300 -18.74 10.85 -2.37
C CYS A 300 -19.95 11.00 -1.45
N ALA A 301 -20.74 12.05 -1.67
CA ALA A 301 -22.07 12.16 -1.09
C ALA A 301 -22.92 10.94 -1.48
N GLU A 302 -23.91 10.61 -0.68
CA GLU A 302 -24.77 9.46 -0.91
C GLU A 302 -25.41 9.51 -2.29
N GLY A 303 -25.30 8.41 -3.05
CA GLY A 303 -25.81 8.31 -4.43
C GLY A 303 -25.01 9.06 -5.49
N ARG A 304 -23.91 9.76 -5.16
CA ARG A 304 -23.14 10.56 -6.12
C ARG A 304 -21.88 9.87 -6.65
N LYS A 305 -21.58 8.63 -6.23
CA LYS A 305 -20.38 7.90 -6.65
C LYS A 305 -20.25 7.82 -8.18
N ASP A 306 -21.34 7.48 -8.87
CA ASP A 306 -21.31 7.30 -10.34
C ASP A 306 -21.12 8.62 -11.11
N ASP A 307 -21.62 9.74 -10.56
CA ASP A 307 -21.42 11.07 -11.14
C ASP A 307 -19.95 11.47 -11.02
N VAL A 308 -19.35 11.28 -9.83
CA VAL A 308 -17.94 11.54 -9.59
C VAL A 308 -17.07 10.65 -10.48
N ALA A 309 -17.34 9.35 -10.53
CA ALA A 309 -16.59 8.41 -11.36
C ALA A 309 -16.64 8.79 -12.86
N ARG A 310 -17.83 9.14 -13.37
CA ARG A 310 -18.02 9.59 -14.77
C ARG A 310 -17.24 10.87 -15.04
N ALA A 311 -17.30 11.84 -14.13
CA ALA A 311 -16.59 13.10 -14.27
C ALA A 311 -15.07 12.90 -14.31
N LEU A 312 -14.53 12.05 -13.43
CA LEU A 312 -13.09 11.73 -13.39
C LEU A 312 -12.63 10.96 -14.63
N SER A 313 -13.43 9.97 -15.09
CA SER A 313 -13.10 9.20 -16.30
C SER A 313 -13.09 10.02 -17.58
N ALA A 314 -13.67 11.23 -17.59
CA ALA A 314 -13.62 12.15 -18.72
C ALA A 314 -12.31 12.96 -18.77
N GLU A 315 -11.45 12.90 -17.75
CA GLU A 315 -10.17 13.58 -17.75
C GLU A 315 -9.09 12.75 -18.46
N ALA A 316 -8.32 13.42 -19.32
CA ALA A 316 -7.26 12.78 -20.07
C ALA A 316 -6.19 12.20 -19.12
N GLY A 317 -5.86 10.93 -19.32
CA GLY A 317 -4.87 10.20 -18.53
C GLY A 317 -5.37 9.66 -17.20
N ALA A 318 -6.53 10.11 -16.69
CA ALA A 318 -7.11 9.59 -15.45
C ALA A 318 -7.82 8.25 -15.67
N GLU A 319 -7.70 7.34 -14.71
CA GLU A 319 -8.35 6.04 -14.70
C GLU A 319 -9.11 5.82 -13.38
N VAL A 320 -10.42 5.67 -13.43
CA VAL A 320 -11.22 5.25 -12.27
C VAL A 320 -11.07 3.75 -12.10
N LEU A 321 -10.45 3.33 -10.98
CA LEU A 321 -10.19 1.92 -10.73
C LEU A 321 -11.48 1.19 -10.34
N SER A 322 -11.65 -0.02 -10.88
CA SER A 322 -12.71 -0.94 -10.47
C SER A 322 -12.24 -1.75 -9.27
N TRP A 323 -12.91 -1.60 -8.14
CA TRP A 323 -12.52 -2.25 -6.89
C TRP A 323 -13.72 -2.54 -5.98
N LYS A 324 -13.49 -3.40 -5.01
CA LYS A 324 -14.33 -3.65 -3.84
C LYS A 324 -13.44 -3.81 -2.62
N VAL A 325 -14.00 -3.80 -1.41
CA VAL A 325 -13.24 -4.20 -0.22
C VAL A 325 -12.89 -5.67 -0.31
N SER A 326 -11.62 -6.00 -0.10
CA SER A 326 -11.16 -7.39 -0.02
C SER A 326 -11.20 -7.88 1.41
N ARG A 327 -12.09 -8.83 1.71
CA ARG A 327 -12.16 -9.44 3.05
C ARG A 327 -11.02 -10.42 3.31
N GLU A 328 -10.51 -11.02 2.25
CA GLU A 328 -9.38 -11.95 2.32
C GLU A 328 -8.06 -11.19 2.14
N GLY A 329 -7.12 -11.42 3.05
CA GLY A 329 -5.75 -10.98 2.94
C GLY A 329 -4.92 -11.89 2.05
N LEU A 330 -3.77 -12.35 2.57
CA LEU A 330 -2.90 -13.31 1.90
C LEU A 330 -3.63 -14.64 1.66
N VAL A 331 -3.61 -15.12 0.43
CA VAL A 331 -4.10 -16.45 0.04
C VAL A 331 -2.96 -17.21 -0.61
N VAL A 332 -2.68 -18.42 -0.12
CA VAL A 332 -1.68 -19.34 -0.71
C VAL A 332 -2.35 -20.66 -1.04
N ARG A 333 -2.12 -21.16 -2.25
CA ARG A 333 -2.63 -22.45 -2.76
C ARG A 333 -1.49 -23.25 -3.36
N GLU A 334 -1.51 -24.56 -3.15
CA GLU A 334 -0.57 -25.53 -3.73
C GLU A 334 -1.32 -26.57 -4.54
N GLN A 335 -0.79 -26.92 -5.72
CA GLN A 335 -1.34 -27.94 -6.64
C GLN A 335 -0.26 -28.95 -7.02
#